data_a2f0493d0acfa2ec8a2fc932553026b8
#
_entry.id   a2f0493d0acfa2ec8a2fc932553026b8
#
_cell.length_a   1.000
_cell.length_b   1.000
_cell.length_c   1.000
_cell.angle_alpha   90.00
_cell.angle_beta   90.00
_cell.angle_gamma   90.00
#
_symmetry.space_group_name_H-M   'P 1'
#
loop_
_entity.id
_entity.type
_entity.pdbx_description
1 polymer ?
#
loop_
_entity_poly.entity_id
_entity_poly.type
_entity_poly.pdbx_seq_one_letter_code
_entity_poly.pdbx_strand_id
1 'polypeptide(L)'
;TRGNWRDFKDDISILARDKELHRIWFSHEPDRYYLGKLDGESKLVRSLERMNEATGSLTFIIPDGFAFAVEEQTFHSANQVLSIINSGTFKTPSRYSIDFTENTDYLGLLTDKKIIQLGTVEATDTSTMAESTVIFNESITGTSNRNWSENVARIRHTPDTSALSGRVSWKSNSVEVSDFGSGEGWHGPSVTRFLGDDAIENWEATFRVGLKRESSNPKREQVGLLEGNILDADNNFIAGFNIKKPRATDERVEYAFYIGDNRVFLGDIPYNFRDFFGNVVIKKIGSKFVFSIGGFGDNWKFNWSYSKSFTNDDVANLRAKSMSAFFGSWNWRPSMSLGMSYAKFTKINTNNPEEESLKFLTGDHLEITENLKVFLNGTPADDYLANGSDKLYFEPGTTEVLIASDKSPSVTATLRERYL
;
A
#
# COMPACT_ATOMS: atom_id res chain seq x y z
N THR A 1 24.22 19.63 -25.96
CA THR A 1 25.40 19.20 -25.21
C THR A 1 26.31 18.43 -26.16
N ARG A 2 27.54 18.89 -26.37
CA ARG A 2 28.55 18.20 -27.15
C ARG A 2 29.07 17.02 -26.31
N GLY A 3 28.37 15.90 -26.33
CA GLY A 3 28.86 14.64 -25.78
C GLY A 3 29.95 14.04 -26.66
N ASN A 4 30.93 13.40 -26.04
CA ASN A 4 31.96 12.64 -26.72
C ASN A 4 31.29 11.41 -27.37
N TRP A 5 31.73 11.01 -28.57
CA TRP A 5 31.26 9.80 -29.27
C TRP A 5 31.30 8.52 -28.40
N ARG A 6 32.28 8.44 -27.51
CA ARG A 6 32.43 7.33 -26.57
C ARG A 6 31.24 7.31 -25.60
N ASP A 7 30.88 8.47 -25.02
CA ASP A 7 29.78 8.59 -24.04
C ASP A 7 28.46 8.21 -24.68
N PHE A 8 28.17 8.68 -25.90
CA PHE A 8 26.99 8.31 -26.68
C PHE A 8 26.89 6.80 -26.93
N LYS A 9 28.00 6.15 -27.30
CA LYS A 9 28.05 4.71 -27.53
C LYS A 9 27.84 3.92 -26.23
N ASP A 10 28.38 4.40 -25.13
CA ASP A 10 28.25 3.79 -23.83
C ASP A 10 26.82 3.91 -23.33
N ASP A 11 26.14 5.05 -23.52
CA ASP A 11 24.72 5.26 -23.19
C ASP A 11 23.81 4.29 -23.97
N ILE A 12 24.04 4.13 -25.30
CA ILE A 12 23.28 3.14 -26.09
C ILE A 12 23.58 1.71 -25.63
N SER A 13 24.81 1.40 -25.25
CA SER A 13 25.16 0.08 -24.73
C SER A 13 24.50 -0.23 -23.39
N ILE A 14 24.28 0.78 -22.54
CA ILE A 14 23.53 0.65 -21.29
C ILE A 14 22.06 0.36 -21.59
N LEU A 15 21.43 1.15 -22.47
CA LEU A 15 20.05 0.93 -22.90
C LEU A 15 19.84 -0.46 -23.55
N ALA A 16 20.79 -0.95 -24.33
CA ALA A 16 20.70 -2.25 -24.97
C ALA A 16 20.79 -3.44 -23.99
N ARG A 17 21.37 -3.24 -22.81
CA ARG A 17 21.46 -4.27 -21.75
C ARG A 17 20.29 -4.25 -20.79
N ASP A 18 19.55 -3.15 -20.76
CA ASP A 18 18.39 -3.02 -19.90
C ASP A 18 17.25 -3.88 -20.44
N LYS A 19 16.68 -4.70 -19.55
CA LYS A 19 15.55 -5.59 -19.84
C LYS A 19 14.20 -4.97 -19.53
N GLU A 20 14.19 -3.82 -18.85
CA GLU A 20 12.98 -3.12 -18.48
C GLU A 20 12.42 -2.29 -19.64
N LEU A 21 11.12 -2.02 -19.60
CA LEU A 21 10.46 -1.15 -20.55
C LEU A 21 10.64 0.30 -20.12
N HIS A 22 11.06 1.14 -21.05
CA HIS A 22 11.26 2.58 -20.85
C HIS A 22 10.24 3.38 -21.65
N ARG A 23 9.97 4.60 -21.20
CA ARG A 23 9.17 5.55 -21.98
C ARG A 23 10.00 6.09 -23.14
N ILE A 24 9.46 5.97 -24.34
CA ILE A 24 10.07 6.44 -25.60
C ILE A 24 9.20 7.55 -26.14
N TRP A 25 9.75 8.73 -26.31
CA TRP A 25 9.09 9.90 -26.89
C TRP A 25 9.69 10.24 -28.23
N PHE A 26 8.81 10.67 -29.14
CA PHE A 26 9.22 11.25 -30.40
C PHE A 26 8.91 12.76 -30.39
N SER A 27 9.84 13.56 -30.87
CA SER A 27 9.72 15.04 -30.87
C SER A 27 8.54 15.58 -31.69
N HIS A 28 8.05 14.80 -32.64
CA HIS A 28 6.88 15.15 -33.47
C HIS A 28 5.53 14.72 -32.84
N GLU A 29 5.58 13.92 -31.75
CA GLU A 29 4.42 13.47 -30.97
C GLU A 29 4.69 13.70 -29.47
N PRO A 30 4.80 14.96 -29.01
CA PRO A 30 5.20 15.25 -27.62
C PRO A 30 4.12 14.93 -26.58
N ASP A 31 2.89 14.74 -27.01
CA ASP A 31 1.70 14.41 -26.21
C ASP A 31 1.58 12.90 -25.92
N ARG A 32 2.46 12.08 -26.51
CA ARG A 32 2.39 10.62 -26.41
C ARG A 32 3.75 10.02 -26.11
N TYR A 33 3.73 8.82 -25.52
CA TYR A 33 4.92 7.99 -25.33
C TYR A 33 4.59 6.52 -25.57
N TYR A 34 5.62 5.75 -25.95
CA TYR A 34 5.54 4.30 -26.06
C TYR A 34 6.28 3.66 -24.89
N LEU A 35 5.82 2.50 -24.43
CA LEU A 35 6.60 1.65 -23.52
C LEU A 35 7.35 0.62 -24.34
N GLY A 36 8.65 0.72 -24.36
CA GLY A 36 9.49 -0.15 -25.18
C GLY A 36 10.89 -0.30 -24.65
N LYS A 37 11.61 -1.20 -25.25
CA LYS A 37 13.05 -1.42 -25.02
C LYS A 37 13.79 -1.59 -26.34
N LEU A 38 15.08 -1.32 -26.29
CA LEU A 38 15.93 -1.56 -27.45
C LEU A 38 15.99 -3.07 -27.72
N ASP A 39 15.82 -3.46 -28.98
CA ASP A 39 15.87 -4.86 -29.43
C ASP A 39 16.66 -4.98 -30.73
N GLY A 40 17.37 -6.10 -30.88
CA GLY A 40 18.14 -6.38 -32.07
C GLY A 40 19.50 -5.66 -32.19
N GLU A 41 20.10 -5.75 -33.33
CA GLU A 41 21.40 -5.12 -33.63
C GLU A 41 21.23 -3.59 -33.84
N SER A 42 21.89 -2.82 -33.01
CA SER A 42 22.01 -1.36 -33.21
C SER A 42 23.20 -1.09 -34.13
N LYS A 43 22.92 -0.63 -35.33
CA LYS A 43 23.98 -0.34 -36.32
C LYS A 43 24.25 1.18 -36.31
N LEU A 44 25.43 1.55 -35.81
CA LEU A 44 25.92 2.91 -35.81
C LEU A 44 27.17 3.01 -36.68
N VAL A 45 27.12 3.82 -37.73
CA VAL A 45 28.24 4.04 -38.66
C VAL A 45 28.71 5.48 -38.51
N ARG A 46 29.94 5.67 -38.07
CA ARG A 46 30.57 6.99 -37.97
C ARG A 46 30.95 7.49 -39.37
N SER A 47 30.67 8.75 -39.65
CA SER A 47 31.14 9.40 -40.87
C SER A 47 32.67 9.51 -40.88
N LEU A 48 33.31 9.07 -41.95
CA LEU A 48 34.76 9.23 -42.12
C LEU A 48 35.15 10.66 -42.50
N GLU A 49 34.22 11.40 -43.12
CA GLU A 49 34.46 12.79 -43.54
C GLU A 49 34.11 13.82 -42.43
N ARG A 50 33.18 13.47 -41.56
CA ARG A 50 32.73 14.34 -40.44
C ARG A 50 32.83 13.60 -39.13
N MET A 51 33.97 13.74 -38.46
CA MET A 51 34.30 12.97 -37.25
C MET A 51 33.30 13.06 -36.10
N ASN A 52 32.39 14.04 -36.12
CA ASN A 52 31.36 14.26 -35.11
C ASN A 52 29.96 13.83 -35.56
N GLU A 53 29.81 13.21 -36.72
CA GLU A 53 28.56 12.71 -37.24
C GLU A 53 28.54 11.19 -37.34
N ALA A 54 27.42 10.59 -36.98
CA ALA A 54 27.16 9.17 -37.20
C ALA A 54 25.72 8.98 -37.66
N THR A 55 25.51 8.02 -38.52
CA THR A 55 24.20 7.55 -38.97
C THR A 55 23.96 6.14 -38.47
N GLY A 56 22.74 5.83 -38.12
CA GLY A 56 22.40 4.48 -37.67
C GLY A 56 20.90 4.27 -37.50
N SER A 57 20.55 3.04 -37.18
CA SER A 57 19.18 2.65 -36.84
C SER A 57 19.16 2.00 -35.48
N LEU A 58 18.15 2.36 -34.70
CA LEU A 58 17.82 1.71 -33.42
C LEU A 58 16.43 1.07 -33.58
N THR A 59 16.35 -0.20 -33.25
CA THR A 59 15.07 -0.92 -33.27
C THR A 59 14.55 -1.06 -31.84
N PHE A 60 13.31 -0.67 -31.63
CA PHE A 60 12.62 -0.82 -30.35
C PHE A 60 11.51 -1.85 -30.49
N ILE A 61 11.38 -2.72 -29.51
CA ILE A 61 10.20 -3.55 -29.33
C ILE A 61 9.22 -2.83 -28.40
N ILE A 62 7.97 -2.71 -28.84
CA ILE A 62 6.87 -2.10 -28.09
C ILE A 62 5.82 -3.19 -27.86
N PRO A 63 5.88 -3.89 -26.72
CA PRO A 63 5.05 -5.09 -26.50
C PRO A 63 3.55 -4.81 -26.54
N ASP A 64 3.13 -3.64 -26.08
CA ASP A 64 1.71 -3.25 -26.02
C ASP A 64 1.14 -2.89 -27.39
N GLY A 65 1.98 -2.49 -28.35
CA GLY A 65 1.58 -2.15 -29.71
C GLY A 65 0.82 -0.83 -29.85
N PHE A 66 0.76 0.01 -28.81
CA PHE A 66 0.11 1.31 -28.82
C PHE A 66 0.90 2.36 -28.01
N ALA A 67 0.63 3.62 -28.28
CA ALA A 67 1.15 4.73 -27.49
C ALA A 67 0.19 5.12 -26.36
N PHE A 68 0.73 5.72 -25.31
CA PHE A 68 -0.02 6.27 -24.18
C PHE A 68 0.02 7.80 -24.22
N ALA A 69 -1.11 8.44 -23.89
CA ALA A 69 -1.11 9.88 -23.62
C ALA A 69 -0.16 10.23 -22.47
N VAL A 70 0.53 11.35 -22.55
CA VAL A 70 1.35 11.85 -21.44
C VAL A 70 0.48 12.22 -20.26
N GLU A 71 -0.62 12.91 -20.53
CA GLU A 71 -1.60 13.34 -19.52
C GLU A 71 -2.67 12.27 -19.27
N GLU A 72 -3.14 12.21 -18.04
CA GLU A 72 -4.30 11.41 -17.64
C GLU A 72 -5.55 12.29 -17.64
N GLN A 73 -6.68 11.71 -18.03
CA GLN A 73 -7.99 12.37 -17.97
C GLN A 73 -8.71 11.92 -16.69
N THR A 74 -9.33 12.87 -16.00
CA THR A 74 -10.08 12.64 -14.78
C THR A 74 -11.53 13.04 -14.94
N PHE A 75 -12.45 12.18 -14.52
CA PHE A 75 -13.90 12.35 -14.62
C PHE A 75 -14.52 12.20 -13.25
N HIS A 76 -15.49 13.05 -12.94
CA HIS A 76 -16.20 13.04 -11.66
C HIS A 76 -17.66 12.66 -11.87
N SER A 77 -18.20 11.90 -10.92
CA SER A 77 -19.61 11.50 -10.95
C SER A 77 -20.54 12.67 -10.68
N ALA A 78 -21.67 12.67 -11.37
CA ALA A 78 -22.79 13.56 -11.11
C ALA A 78 -24.09 12.74 -11.17
N ASN A 79 -24.98 12.90 -10.17
CA ASN A 79 -26.26 12.20 -10.11
C ASN A 79 -26.15 10.68 -10.32
N GLN A 80 -25.17 10.03 -9.68
CA GLN A 80 -24.89 8.59 -9.79
C GLN A 80 -24.54 8.14 -11.23
N VAL A 81 -24.10 9.02 -12.07
CA VAL A 81 -23.59 8.71 -13.41
C VAL A 81 -22.19 9.30 -13.56
N LEU A 82 -21.31 8.54 -14.17
CA LEU A 82 -19.95 8.94 -14.50
C LEU A 82 -19.80 8.87 -16.02
N SER A 83 -19.72 10.03 -16.67
CA SER A 83 -19.51 10.12 -18.12
C SER A 83 -18.02 10.13 -18.41
N ILE A 84 -17.52 9.08 -19.03
CA ILE A 84 -16.10 8.88 -19.37
C ILE A 84 -15.92 9.07 -20.87
N ILE A 85 -14.99 9.94 -21.25
CA ILE A 85 -14.64 10.22 -22.65
C ILE A 85 -13.25 9.65 -22.91
N ASN A 86 -13.14 8.72 -23.86
CA ASN A 86 -11.88 8.25 -24.39
C ASN A 86 -11.65 8.87 -25.77
N SER A 87 -10.79 9.88 -25.86
CA SER A 87 -10.41 10.53 -27.13
C SER A 87 -9.27 9.80 -27.86
N GLY A 88 -8.76 8.73 -27.28
CA GLY A 88 -7.78 7.85 -27.92
C GLY A 88 -8.36 7.06 -29.09
N THR A 89 -7.51 6.30 -29.78
CA THR A 89 -7.93 5.44 -30.91
C THR A 89 -8.09 3.98 -30.48
N PHE A 90 -7.72 3.64 -29.23
CA PHE A 90 -7.80 2.28 -28.69
C PHE A 90 -8.49 2.25 -27.32
N LYS A 91 -9.08 1.11 -27.01
CA LYS A 91 -9.76 0.91 -25.72
C LYS A 91 -8.79 1.01 -24.55
N THR A 92 -9.21 1.66 -23.49
CA THR A 92 -8.41 1.87 -22.30
C THR A 92 -9.17 1.50 -21.02
N PRO A 93 -8.52 0.92 -19.99
CA PRO A 93 -9.11 0.75 -18.67
C PRO A 93 -9.04 2.06 -17.88
N SER A 94 -9.82 2.16 -16.82
CA SER A 94 -9.73 3.24 -15.84
C SER A 94 -9.38 2.73 -14.45
N ARG A 95 -8.88 3.66 -13.62
CA ARG A 95 -8.80 3.54 -12.17
C ARG A 95 -9.95 4.32 -11.56
N TYR A 96 -10.41 3.87 -10.40
CA TYR A 96 -11.46 4.56 -9.66
C TYR A 96 -10.97 4.93 -8.27
N SER A 97 -11.41 6.10 -7.83
CA SER A 97 -11.24 6.63 -6.48
C SER A 97 -12.61 7.01 -5.95
N ILE A 98 -13.02 6.45 -4.84
CA ILE A 98 -14.36 6.59 -4.30
C ILE A 98 -14.26 7.04 -2.84
N ASP A 99 -14.95 8.14 -2.51
CA ASP A 99 -15.06 8.66 -1.16
C ASP A 99 -16.48 8.46 -0.63
N PHE A 100 -16.59 7.81 0.55
CA PHE A 100 -17.86 7.54 1.20
C PHE A 100 -18.16 8.62 2.25
N THR A 101 -19.21 9.38 2.01
CA THR A 101 -19.71 10.41 2.94
C THR A 101 -20.75 9.87 3.92
N GLU A 102 -21.30 8.70 3.64
CA GLU A 102 -22.26 7.97 4.47
C GLU A 102 -21.89 6.48 4.49
N ASN A 103 -22.34 5.76 5.53
CA ASN A 103 -22.19 4.31 5.55
C ASN A 103 -22.95 3.71 4.37
N THR A 104 -22.27 2.87 3.61
CA THR A 104 -22.73 2.34 2.32
C THR A 104 -22.56 0.83 2.32
N ASP A 105 -23.62 0.09 1.97
CA ASP A 105 -23.61 -1.37 2.03
C ASP A 105 -22.97 -1.98 0.78
N TYR A 106 -23.21 -1.39 -0.37
CA TYR A 106 -22.64 -1.87 -1.64
C TYR A 106 -22.37 -0.74 -2.64
N LEU A 107 -21.48 -1.02 -3.56
CA LEU A 107 -21.16 -0.16 -4.70
C LEU A 107 -21.10 -0.98 -5.97
N GLY A 108 -21.84 -0.59 -6.99
CA GLY A 108 -21.77 -1.13 -8.35
C GLY A 108 -21.36 -0.04 -9.35
N LEU A 109 -20.40 -0.35 -10.21
CA LEU A 109 -20.05 0.45 -11.39
C LEU A 109 -20.45 -0.33 -12.63
N LEU A 110 -21.49 0.13 -13.31
CA LEU A 110 -22.15 -0.62 -14.39
C LEU A 110 -21.99 0.08 -15.73
N THR A 111 -21.62 -0.69 -16.73
CA THR A 111 -21.77 -0.31 -18.15
C THR A 111 -22.85 -1.18 -18.80
N ASP A 112 -23.13 -0.96 -20.06
CA ASP A 112 -24.06 -1.81 -20.85
C ASP A 112 -23.60 -3.29 -20.95
N LYS A 113 -22.32 -3.57 -20.69
CA LYS A 113 -21.72 -4.90 -20.92
C LYS A 113 -21.14 -5.54 -19.67
N LYS A 114 -20.70 -4.76 -18.70
CA LYS A 114 -19.87 -5.24 -17.58
C LYS A 114 -20.20 -4.51 -16.29
N ILE A 115 -19.88 -5.17 -15.19
CA ILE A 115 -20.06 -4.64 -13.83
C ILE A 115 -18.80 -4.85 -13.00
N ILE A 116 -18.48 -3.86 -12.18
CA ILE A 116 -17.66 -4.02 -10.98
C ILE A 116 -18.59 -3.85 -9.80
N GLN A 117 -18.70 -4.86 -8.96
CA GLN A 117 -19.55 -4.84 -7.76
C GLN A 117 -18.69 -5.08 -6.52
N LEU A 118 -18.90 -4.29 -5.49
CA LEU A 118 -18.17 -4.33 -4.22
C LEU A 118 -19.14 -4.24 -3.05
N GLY A 119 -18.71 -4.80 -1.90
CA GLY A 119 -19.51 -4.83 -0.69
C GLY A 119 -20.58 -5.95 -0.74
N THR A 120 -21.45 -5.93 0.25
CA THR A 120 -22.49 -6.94 0.40
C THR A 120 -23.83 -6.38 -0.08
N VAL A 121 -24.35 -6.91 -1.18
CA VAL A 121 -25.76 -6.72 -1.53
C VAL A 121 -26.55 -7.61 -0.59
N GLU A 122 -27.45 -7.05 0.20
CA GLU A 122 -28.35 -7.87 1.03
C GLU A 122 -29.08 -8.87 0.14
N ALA A 123 -28.71 -10.14 0.27
CA ALA A 123 -29.56 -11.20 -0.24
C ALA A 123 -30.88 -11.13 0.55
N THR A 124 -31.99 -11.24 -0.14
CA THR A 124 -33.35 -11.27 0.43
C THR A 124 -33.60 -12.42 1.41
N ASP A 125 -32.55 -13.11 1.85
CA ASP A 125 -32.61 -14.20 2.82
C ASP A 125 -32.05 -13.72 4.18
N THR A 126 -32.83 -13.84 5.17
CA THR A 126 -32.86 -13.39 6.57
C THR A 126 -31.61 -13.66 7.46
N SER A 127 -30.40 -13.77 6.94
CA SER A 127 -29.20 -13.74 7.76
C SER A 127 -28.78 -12.29 7.99
N THR A 128 -29.08 -11.73 9.14
CA THR A 128 -28.53 -10.44 9.59
C THR A 128 -27.03 -10.59 9.71
N MET A 129 -26.30 -10.07 8.72
CA MET A 129 -24.84 -9.96 8.82
C MET A 129 -24.45 -9.06 9.99
N ALA A 130 -23.48 -9.49 10.78
CA ALA A 130 -23.07 -8.78 11.98
C ALA A 130 -22.25 -7.53 11.61
N GLU A 131 -22.72 -6.35 12.02
CA GLU A 131 -22.03 -5.10 11.79
C GLU A 131 -20.79 -4.96 12.69
N SER A 132 -19.70 -4.45 12.11
CA SER A 132 -18.48 -4.12 12.83
C SER A 132 -18.61 -2.77 13.55
N THR A 133 -17.89 -2.63 14.68
CA THR A 133 -17.88 -1.41 15.48
C THR A 133 -16.49 -0.80 15.48
N VAL A 134 -16.34 0.42 14.98
CA VAL A 134 -15.06 1.15 15.06
C VAL A 134 -14.80 1.58 16.50
N ILE A 135 -13.76 1.04 17.11
CA ILE A 135 -13.32 1.41 18.46
C ILE A 135 -12.58 2.75 18.40
N PHE A 136 -11.68 2.90 17.44
CA PHE A 136 -11.08 4.19 17.09
C PHE A 136 -10.59 4.19 15.64
N ASN A 137 -10.54 5.40 15.08
CA ASN A 137 -10.00 5.69 13.75
C ASN A 137 -9.26 7.03 13.89
N GLU A 138 -7.92 6.99 13.85
CA GLU A 138 -7.12 8.14 14.24
C GLU A 138 -5.99 8.40 13.25
N SER A 139 -6.05 9.56 12.59
CA SER A 139 -4.84 10.17 12.01
C SER A 139 -4.00 10.76 13.13
N ILE A 140 -2.75 10.32 13.23
CA ILE A 140 -1.87 10.75 14.32
C ILE A 140 -1.54 12.24 14.19
N THR A 141 -1.74 12.97 15.26
CA THR A 141 -1.48 14.43 15.36
C THR A 141 -0.72 14.76 16.63
N GLY A 142 -0.30 16.02 16.78
CA GLY A 142 0.35 16.50 18.00
C GLY A 142 -0.47 16.34 19.28
N THR A 143 -1.79 16.17 19.18
CA THR A 143 -2.70 15.95 20.31
C THR A 143 -2.99 14.48 20.59
N SER A 144 -2.56 13.57 19.74
CA SER A 144 -2.77 12.12 19.89
C SER A 144 -2.08 11.53 21.12
N ASN A 145 -1.08 12.21 21.67
CA ASN A 145 -0.40 11.83 22.90
C ASN A 145 -1.35 11.62 24.10
N ARG A 146 -2.53 12.19 24.06
CA ARG A 146 -3.55 12.01 25.12
C ARG A 146 -4.18 10.62 25.12
N ASN A 147 -4.13 9.93 23.99
CA ASN A 147 -4.77 8.64 23.76
C ASN A 147 -3.76 7.48 23.81
N TRP A 148 -2.47 7.78 23.80
CA TRP A 148 -1.40 6.81 23.71
C TRP A 148 -0.45 6.92 24.90
N SER A 149 -0.03 5.77 25.43
CA SER A 149 0.97 5.68 26.52
C SER A 149 2.32 5.29 25.93
N GLU A 150 3.40 5.90 26.41
CA GLU A 150 4.75 5.60 25.97
C GLU A 150 5.39 4.53 26.85
N ASN A 151 6.19 3.64 26.23
CA ASN A 151 7.06 2.68 26.90
C ASN A 151 6.38 1.71 27.89
N VAL A 152 5.16 1.23 27.58
CA VAL A 152 4.39 0.35 28.46
C VAL A 152 4.12 -1.04 27.86
N ALA A 153 4.30 -1.24 26.55
CA ALA A 153 3.97 -2.50 25.91
C ALA A 153 5.13 -3.50 25.92
N ARG A 154 4.80 -4.79 25.93
CA ARG A 154 5.76 -5.86 25.63
C ARG A 154 6.22 -5.79 24.18
N ILE A 155 7.51 -6.05 23.94
CA ILE A 155 8.12 -6.09 22.61
C ILE A 155 8.65 -7.48 22.29
N ARG A 156 8.69 -7.86 21.00
CA ARG A 156 9.04 -9.23 20.58
C ARG A 156 10.54 -9.49 20.51
N HIS A 157 11.29 -8.51 20.04
CA HIS A 157 12.70 -8.68 19.70
C HIS A 157 13.63 -8.61 20.90
N THR A 158 13.12 -8.26 22.05
CA THR A 158 13.88 -8.26 23.29
C THR A 158 12.95 -8.68 24.42
N PRO A 159 13.21 -9.80 25.08
CA PRO A 159 12.40 -10.25 26.22
C PRO A 159 12.55 -9.35 27.45
N ASP A 160 13.54 -8.48 27.45
CA ASP A 160 13.84 -7.59 28.56
C ASP A 160 13.16 -6.22 28.35
N THR A 161 12.39 -5.78 29.36
CA THR A 161 11.74 -4.46 29.39
C THR A 161 12.73 -3.30 29.43
N SER A 162 14.03 -3.55 29.75
CA SER A 162 15.09 -2.55 29.68
C SER A 162 15.36 -2.03 28.25
N ALA A 163 14.88 -2.74 27.23
CA ALA A 163 14.93 -2.29 25.85
C ALA A 163 13.94 -1.17 25.52
N LEU A 164 12.88 -0.98 26.32
CA LEU A 164 11.97 0.16 26.21
C LEU A 164 12.64 1.39 26.80
N SER A 165 13.17 2.24 25.93
CA SER A 165 13.91 3.44 26.30
C SER A 165 13.68 4.53 25.26
N GLY A 166 14.13 5.74 25.56
CA GLY A 166 14.00 6.85 24.62
C GLY A 166 12.62 7.52 24.62
N ARG A 167 12.36 8.30 23.60
CA ARG A 167 11.18 9.18 23.49
C ARG A 167 10.69 9.29 22.07
N VAL A 168 9.41 9.54 21.94
CA VAL A 168 8.78 9.92 20.65
C VAL A 168 8.49 11.43 20.64
N SER A 169 8.33 11.95 19.43
CA SER A 169 7.84 13.32 19.17
C SER A 169 6.52 13.22 18.41
N TRP A 170 5.50 13.82 18.97
CA TRP A 170 4.16 13.90 18.36
C TRP A 170 4.11 15.11 17.41
N LYS A 171 4.09 14.86 16.12
CA LYS A 171 4.08 15.86 15.04
C LYS A 171 2.63 16.16 14.60
N SER A 172 2.49 17.07 13.65
CA SER A 172 1.17 17.43 13.10
C SER A 172 0.47 16.28 12.34
N ASN A 173 1.23 15.29 11.86
CA ASN A 173 0.72 14.20 11.01
C ASN A 173 1.36 12.83 11.29
N SER A 174 2.15 12.71 12.36
CA SER A 174 2.83 11.47 12.73
C SER A 174 3.31 11.49 14.18
N VAL A 175 3.59 10.32 14.72
CA VAL A 175 4.48 10.11 15.85
C VAL A 175 5.79 9.54 15.32
N GLU A 176 6.91 10.13 15.70
CA GLU A 176 8.25 9.76 15.24
C GLU A 176 9.22 9.65 16.42
N VAL A 177 10.25 8.85 16.26
CA VAL A 177 11.29 8.76 17.29
C VAL A 177 12.07 10.06 17.35
N SER A 178 12.18 10.64 18.53
CA SER A 178 13.08 11.79 18.82
C SER A 178 14.37 11.39 19.51
N ASP A 179 14.34 10.27 20.23
CA ASP A 179 15.48 9.68 20.93
C ASP A 179 15.25 8.18 21.08
N PHE A 180 16.18 7.36 20.63
CA PHE A 180 16.12 5.91 20.80
C PHE A 180 16.53 5.44 22.20
N GLY A 181 17.08 6.34 23.03
CA GLY A 181 17.60 5.96 24.34
C GLY A 181 18.88 5.14 24.26
N SER A 182 19.05 4.22 25.20
CA SER A 182 20.21 3.35 25.28
C SER A 182 19.79 1.95 25.70
N GLY A 183 20.50 0.93 25.19
CA GLY A 183 20.25 -0.47 25.48
C GLY A 183 21.23 -1.37 24.74
N GLU A 184 21.30 -2.63 25.14
CA GLU A 184 21.97 -3.67 24.37
C GLU A 184 21.00 -4.30 23.39
N GLY A 185 21.40 -4.48 22.12
CA GLY A 185 20.54 -5.02 21.08
C GLY A 185 19.53 -4.01 20.55
N TRP A 186 18.33 -4.48 20.21
CA TRP A 186 17.23 -3.62 19.77
C TRP A 186 16.65 -2.87 20.98
N HIS A 187 16.70 -1.54 20.94
CA HIS A 187 16.15 -0.67 21.98
C HIS A 187 15.50 0.56 21.34
N GLY A 188 14.58 1.18 22.06
CA GLY A 188 13.87 2.35 21.59
C GLY A 188 12.52 2.56 22.27
N PRO A 189 11.78 3.61 21.87
CA PRO A 189 10.47 3.90 22.43
C PRO A 189 9.36 3.05 21.82
N SER A 190 8.27 2.91 22.58
CA SER A 190 7.00 2.37 22.09
C SER A 190 5.85 3.31 22.39
N VAL A 191 4.77 3.18 21.62
CA VAL A 191 3.48 3.81 21.89
C VAL A 191 2.40 2.75 21.94
N THR A 192 1.49 2.87 22.90
CA THR A 192 0.42 1.88 23.16
C THR A 192 -0.90 2.58 23.32
N ARG A 193 -1.93 2.09 22.64
CA ARG A 193 -3.31 2.50 22.82
C ARG A 193 -4.11 1.37 23.43
N PHE A 194 -4.80 1.67 24.53
CA PHE A 194 -5.75 0.75 25.15
C PHE A 194 -7.09 0.83 24.44
N LEU A 195 -7.76 -0.33 24.29
CA LEU A 195 -8.99 -0.48 23.51
C LEU A 195 -10.27 -0.27 24.34
N GLY A 196 -10.15 0.17 25.59
CA GLY A 196 -11.27 0.36 26.52
C GLY A 196 -11.39 -0.81 27.50
N ASP A 197 -12.54 -0.89 28.19
CA ASP A 197 -12.74 -1.87 29.27
C ASP A 197 -13.05 -3.28 28.77
N ASP A 198 -13.76 -3.39 27.63
CA ASP A 198 -14.10 -4.67 27.02
C ASP A 198 -12.90 -5.28 26.27
N ALA A 199 -12.64 -6.55 26.54
CA ALA A 199 -11.69 -7.33 25.76
C ALA A 199 -12.34 -7.83 24.45
N ILE A 200 -11.68 -7.59 23.30
CA ILE A 200 -12.27 -7.78 21.98
C ILE A 200 -11.76 -9.08 21.36
N GLU A 201 -12.67 -10.00 21.05
CA GLU A 201 -12.33 -11.33 20.52
C GLU A 201 -12.00 -11.30 19.03
N ASN A 202 -12.87 -10.71 18.20
CA ASN A 202 -12.71 -10.60 16.77
C ASN A 202 -12.51 -9.14 16.38
N TRP A 203 -11.50 -8.88 15.56
CA TRP A 203 -11.07 -7.51 15.32
C TRP A 203 -10.25 -7.37 14.03
N GLU A 204 -10.17 -6.12 13.57
CA GLU A 204 -9.22 -5.66 12.57
C GLU A 204 -8.43 -4.47 13.11
N ALA A 205 -7.12 -4.52 12.95
CA ALA A 205 -6.19 -3.46 13.35
C ALA A 205 -5.38 -2.98 12.15
N THR A 206 -5.39 -1.68 11.90
CA THR A 206 -4.62 -1.03 10.82
C THR A 206 -3.55 -0.14 11.43
N PHE A 207 -2.32 -0.28 10.93
CA PHE A 207 -1.18 0.56 11.23
C PHE A 207 -0.67 1.21 9.94
N ARG A 208 -0.56 2.54 9.87
CA ARG A 208 0.20 3.22 8.81
C ARG A 208 1.53 3.66 9.37
N VAL A 209 2.58 3.04 8.87
CA VAL A 209 3.91 3.15 9.45
C VAL A 209 4.96 3.50 8.40
N GLY A 210 6.04 4.10 8.86
CA GLY A 210 7.18 4.47 8.03
C GLY A 210 8.50 4.02 8.62
N LEU A 211 9.38 3.53 7.73
CA LEU A 211 10.76 3.16 8.01
C LEU A 211 11.61 3.71 6.85
N LYS A 212 12.33 4.81 7.10
CA LYS A 212 13.03 5.57 6.06
C LYS A 212 14.49 5.76 6.41
N ARG A 213 15.36 5.64 5.41
CA ARG A 213 16.79 5.93 5.56
C ARG A 213 17.03 7.43 5.61
N GLU A 214 17.80 7.86 6.58
CA GLU A 214 18.24 9.26 6.71
C GLU A 214 19.33 9.58 5.70
N SER A 215 19.24 10.74 5.05
CA SER A 215 20.22 11.18 4.05
C SER A 215 21.57 11.58 4.66
N SER A 216 21.57 11.94 5.95
CA SER A 216 22.78 12.35 6.70
C SER A 216 23.74 11.21 7.03
N ASN A 217 23.29 9.95 6.90
CA ASN A 217 24.07 8.76 7.23
C ASN A 217 24.24 7.85 5.99
N PRO A 218 25.35 7.07 5.91
CA PRO A 218 25.48 6.08 4.85
C PRO A 218 24.31 5.12 4.83
N LYS A 219 23.61 5.03 3.71
CA LYS A 219 22.34 4.26 3.59
C LYS A 219 22.47 2.80 4.03
N ARG A 220 23.62 2.16 3.75
CA ARG A 220 23.85 0.76 4.11
C ARG A 220 24.05 0.55 5.60
N GLU A 221 24.62 1.51 6.31
CA GLU A 221 24.99 1.37 7.72
C GLU A 221 23.80 1.52 8.66
N GLN A 222 22.73 2.18 8.21
CA GLN A 222 21.53 2.39 9.00
C GLN A 222 20.78 1.10 9.24
N VAL A 223 20.27 0.94 10.45
CA VAL A 223 19.41 -0.17 10.87
C VAL A 223 18.12 0.36 11.47
N GLY A 224 17.07 -0.41 11.45
CA GLY A 224 15.79 -0.03 12.02
C GLY A 224 14.88 -1.23 12.19
N LEU A 225 14.08 -1.21 13.24
CA LEU A 225 13.06 -2.19 13.56
C LEU A 225 11.78 -1.46 13.93
N LEU A 226 10.71 -1.77 13.23
CA LEU A 226 9.36 -1.33 13.56
C LEU A 226 8.52 -2.57 13.85
N GLU A 227 7.90 -2.64 15.03
CA GLU A 227 6.94 -3.68 15.39
C GLU A 227 5.56 -3.09 15.58
N GLY A 228 4.52 -3.81 15.17
CA GLY A 228 3.15 -3.57 15.57
C GLY A 228 2.58 -4.82 16.22
N ASN A 229 1.97 -4.68 17.39
CA ASN A 229 1.47 -5.80 18.18
C ASN A 229 0.06 -5.55 18.70
N ILE A 230 -0.74 -6.60 18.75
CA ILE A 230 -2.00 -6.67 19.46
C ILE A 230 -1.80 -7.60 20.65
N LEU A 231 -2.15 -7.10 21.85
CA LEU A 231 -1.90 -7.73 23.13
C LEU A 231 -3.19 -7.96 23.90
N ASP A 232 -3.23 -9.01 24.70
CA ASP A 232 -4.31 -9.27 25.65
C ASP A 232 -4.15 -8.45 26.95
N ALA A 233 -5.00 -8.71 27.93
CA ALA A 233 -4.98 -8.03 29.23
C ALA A 233 -3.73 -8.34 30.07
N ASP A 234 -3.11 -9.49 29.84
CA ASP A 234 -1.90 -9.95 30.54
C ASP A 234 -0.62 -9.62 29.75
N ASN A 235 -0.72 -8.77 28.73
CA ASN A 235 0.37 -8.44 27.80
C ASN A 235 0.91 -9.63 27.00
N ASN A 236 0.13 -10.69 26.80
CA ASN A 236 0.50 -11.74 25.87
C ASN A 236 0.24 -11.29 24.42
N PHE A 237 1.11 -11.70 23.52
CA PHE A 237 0.92 -11.42 22.10
C PHE A 237 -0.20 -12.27 21.53
N ILE A 238 -1.16 -11.60 20.85
CA ILE A 238 -2.18 -12.28 20.04
C ILE A 238 -1.69 -12.37 18.61
N ALA A 239 -1.31 -11.25 18.03
CA ALA A 239 -0.75 -11.17 16.68
C ALA A 239 0.13 -9.93 16.55
N GLY A 240 0.96 -9.88 15.51
CA GLY A 240 1.78 -8.72 15.25
C GLY A 240 2.59 -8.86 13.97
N PHE A 241 3.32 -7.81 13.68
CA PHE A 241 4.25 -7.77 12.56
C PHE A 241 5.55 -7.07 12.95
N ASN A 242 6.58 -7.27 12.15
CA ASN A 242 7.69 -6.34 12.11
C ASN A 242 8.08 -5.98 10.68
N ILE A 243 8.70 -4.80 10.55
CA ILE A 243 9.42 -4.36 9.35
C ILE A 243 10.82 -3.99 9.83
N LYS A 244 11.83 -4.60 9.25
CA LYS A 244 13.18 -4.53 9.80
C LYS A 244 14.25 -4.45 8.71
N LYS A 245 15.17 -3.52 8.86
CA LYS A 245 16.48 -3.55 8.20
C LYS A 245 17.51 -4.05 9.22
N PRO A 246 17.83 -5.38 9.21
CA PRO A 246 18.55 -6.00 10.29
C PRO A 246 20.08 -5.85 10.20
N ARG A 247 20.61 -5.49 9.03
CA ARG A 247 22.05 -5.52 8.74
C ARG A 247 22.55 -4.20 8.18
N ALA A 248 23.72 -3.79 8.65
CA ALA A 248 24.44 -2.64 8.13
C ALA A 248 25.20 -2.94 6.83
N THR A 249 25.30 -4.20 6.42
CA THR A 249 26.12 -4.63 5.26
C THR A 249 25.35 -4.68 3.96
N ASP A 250 24.03 -4.69 4.01
CA ASP A 250 23.17 -4.72 2.82
C ASP A 250 21.99 -3.73 2.96
N GLU A 251 21.23 -3.56 1.89
CA GLU A 251 20.07 -2.66 1.86
C GLU A 251 18.75 -3.41 2.02
N ARG A 252 18.78 -4.71 2.30
CA ARG A 252 17.58 -5.54 2.43
C ARG A 252 16.73 -5.06 3.60
N VAL A 253 15.44 -4.90 3.34
CA VAL A 253 14.40 -4.68 4.34
C VAL A 253 13.45 -5.86 4.29
N GLU A 254 13.25 -6.50 5.42
CA GLU A 254 12.36 -7.66 5.57
C GLU A 254 11.12 -7.29 6.38
N TYR A 255 10.04 -8.03 6.18
CA TYR A 255 8.85 -7.96 7.03
C TYR A 255 8.45 -9.37 7.47
N ALA A 256 7.88 -9.47 8.65
CA ALA A 256 7.42 -10.74 9.19
C ALA A 256 6.06 -10.60 9.87
N PHE A 257 5.28 -11.67 9.84
CA PHE A 257 4.02 -11.79 10.56
C PHE A 257 4.13 -12.80 11.68
N TYR A 258 3.44 -12.53 12.78
CA TYR A 258 3.47 -13.33 13.99
C TYR A 258 2.06 -13.60 14.50
N ILE A 259 1.84 -14.84 15.00
CA ILE A 259 0.66 -15.24 15.76
C ILE A 259 1.15 -15.79 17.09
N GLY A 260 0.63 -15.26 18.20
CA GLY A 260 1.24 -15.49 19.50
C GLY A 260 2.72 -15.06 19.50
N ASP A 261 3.60 -15.84 20.03
CA ASP A 261 5.05 -15.62 19.99
C ASP A 261 5.73 -16.16 18.70
N ASN A 262 5.00 -16.88 17.85
CA ASN A 262 5.56 -17.58 16.71
C ASN A 262 5.53 -16.74 15.43
N ARG A 263 6.67 -16.72 14.71
CA ARG A 263 6.73 -16.15 13.36
C ARG A 263 6.11 -17.13 12.37
N VAL A 264 5.02 -16.69 11.71
CA VAL A 264 4.27 -17.48 10.70
C VAL A 264 4.65 -17.15 9.27
N PHE A 265 5.31 -16.00 9.05
CA PHE A 265 5.75 -15.57 7.72
C PHE A 265 6.99 -14.67 7.80
N LEU A 266 7.82 -14.74 6.76
CA LEU A 266 8.94 -13.84 6.51
C LEU A 266 8.99 -13.52 5.00
N GLY A 267 9.05 -12.26 4.65
CA GLY A 267 9.16 -11.76 3.28
C GLY A 267 10.13 -10.61 3.15
N ASP A 268 10.45 -10.25 1.91
CA ASP A 268 11.29 -9.12 1.58
C ASP A 268 10.45 -7.99 1.01
N ILE A 269 10.71 -6.76 1.46
CA ILE A 269 10.16 -5.56 0.85
C ILE A 269 10.88 -5.32 -0.48
N PRO A 270 10.14 -5.14 -1.59
CA PRO A 270 10.74 -4.89 -2.90
C PRO A 270 11.68 -3.69 -2.89
N TYR A 271 12.69 -3.71 -3.76
CA TYR A 271 13.77 -2.70 -3.78
C TYR A 271 13.26 -1.26 -3.78
N ASN A 272 12.25 -0.96 -4.59
CA ASN A 272 11.67 0.39 -4.73
C ASN A 272 10.90 0.87 -3.49
N PHE A 273 10.59 -0.04 -2.52
CA PHE A 273 9.86 0.26 -1.29
C PHE A 273 10.71 0.09 -0.02
N ARG A 274 12.04 0.01 -0.13
CA ARG A 274 12.94 -0.16 1.02
C ARG A 274 13.02 1.06 1.94
N ASP A 275 12.61 2.24 1.48
CA ASP A 275 12.18 3.34 2.32
C ASP A 275 10.67 3.21 2.50
N PHE A 276 10.27 2.22 3.32
CA PHE A 276 8.89 1.81 3.45
C PHE A 276 8.02 2.91 4.07
N PHE A 277 6.92 3.20 3.42
CA PHE A 277 5.79 3.91 3.99
C PHE A 277 4.51 3.24 3.49
N GLY A 278 3.66 2.79 4.42
CA GLY A 278 2.51 1.99 4.02
C GLY A 278 1.64 1.53 5.17
N ASN A 279 0.63 0.73 4.83
CA ASN A 279 -0.27 0.13 5.80
C ASN A 279 0.12 -1.32 6.08
N VAL A 280 -0.05 -1.73 7.34
CA VAL A 280 -0.12 -3.12 7.75
C VAL A 280 -1.46 -3.33 8.45
N VAL A 281 -2.19 -4.35 8.01
CA VAL A 281 -3.47 -4.73 8.59
C VAL A 281 -3.41 -6.14 9.11
N ILE A 282 -3.95 -6.33 10.31
CA ILE A 282 -4.11 -7.64 10.93
C ILE A 282 -5.59 -7.79 11.26
N LYS A 283 -6.22 -8.86 10.76
CA LYS A 283 -7.60 -9.21 11.04
C LYS A 283 -7.67 -10.57 11.69
N LYS A 284 -8.50 -10.70 12.72
CA LYS A 284 -8.75 -11.96 13.44
C LYS A 284 -10.24 -12.19 13.56
N ILE A 285 -10.70 -13.36 13.08
CA ILE A 285 -12.05 -13.87 13.32
C ILE A 285 -11.94 -15.34 13.73
N GLY A 286 -12.28 -15.65 14.96
CA GLY A 286 -12.04 -16.96 15.55
C GLY A 286 -10.56 -17.34 15.52
N SER A 287 -10.24 -18.49 14.93
CA SER A 287 -8.86 -18.97 14.72
C SER A 287 -8.22 -18.48 13.40
N LYS A 288 -8.99 -17.79 12.53
CA LYS A 288 -8.48 -17.28 11.26
C LYS A 288 -7.84 -15.90 11.43
N PHE A 289 -6.62 -15.77 10.94
CA PHE A 289 -5.84 -14.53 10.90
C PHE A 289 -5.55 -14.16 9.45
N VAL A 290 -5.78 -12.91 9.08
CA VAL A 290 -5.40 -12.35 7.79
C VAL A 290 -4.41 -11.21 8.02
N PHE A 291 -3.27 -11.27 7.37
CA PHE A 291 -2.26 -10.22 7.40
C PHE A 291 -2.12 -9.62 6.02
N SER A 292 -2.16 -8.30 5.96
CA SER A 292 -1.94 -7.55 4.73
C SER A 292 -0.90 -6.45 4.95
N ILE A 293 -0.02 -6.26 3.98
CA ILE A 293 0.95 -5.17 3.96
C ILE A 293 0.94 -4.53 2.58
N GLY A 294 0.94 -3.21 2.52
CA GLY A 294 1.01 -2.47 1.27
C GLY A 294 1.86 -1.23 1.40
N GLY A 295 2.73 -1.00 0.39
CA GLY A 295 3.60 0.17 0.32
C GLY A 295 3.04 1.25 -0.60
N PHE A 296 3.03 2.51 -0.14
CA PHE A 296 2.71 3.67 -0.96
C PHE A 296 3.90 4.02 -1.85
N GLY A 297 3.63 4.24 -3.14
CA GLY A 297 4.56 4.87 -4.05
C GLY A 297 4.38 6.39 -4.09
N ASP A 298 4.95 7.02 -5.12
CA ASP A 298 4.71 8.42 -5.42
C ASP A 298 3.22 8.70 -5.56
N ASN A 299 2.77 9.86 -5.06
CA ASN A 299 1.37 10.28 -5.06
C ASN A 299 0.41 9.46 -4.18
N TRP A 300 0.89 8.83 -3.11
CA TRP A 300 0.08 8.10 -2.15
C TRP A 300 -0.71 6.91 -2.73
N LYS A 301 -0.23 6.33 -3.84
CA LYS A 301 -0.84 5.17 -4.47
C LYS A 301 -0.13 3.89 -4.02
N PHE A 302 -0.92 2.84 -3.75
CA PHE A 302 -0.35 1.51 -3.51
C PHE A 302 0.20 0.95 -4.82
N ASN A 303 1.50 0.73 -4.84
CA ASN A 303 2.18 0.13 -5.98
C ASN A 303 2.67 -1.29 -5.69
N TRP A 304 2.61 -1.71 -4.42
CA TRP A 304 2.95 -3.04 -3.97
C TRP A 304 2.12 -3.42 -2.77
N SER A 305 1.61 -4.66 -2.75
CA SER A 305 0.89 -5.23 -1.63
C SER A 305 1.08 -6.74 -1.55
N TYR A 306 0.92 -7.28 -0.35
CA TYR A 306 0.92 -8.71 -0.07
C TYR A 306 -0.09 -9.03 1.01
N SER A 307 -0.88 -10.10 0.83
CA SER A 307 -1.83 -10.57 1.83
C SER A 307 -1.73 -12.09 1.98
N LYS A 308 -1.89 -12.58 3.20
CA LYS A 308 -1.89 -14.02 3.51
C LYS A 308 -2.70 -14.33 4.75
N SER A 309 -3.46 -15.43 4.68
CA SER A 309 -4.24 -15.97 5.80
C SER A 309 -3.55 -17.16 6.46
N PHE A 310 -3.81 -17.30 7.75
CA PHE A 310 -3.33 -18.39 8.60
C PHE A 310 -4.45 -18.80 9.55
N THR A 311 -4.40 -20.06 10.01
CA THR A 311 -5.28 -20.56 11.08
C THR A 311 -4.42 -20.92 12.27
N ASN A 312 -4.83 -20.53 13.49
CA ASN A 312 -4.16 -20.88 14.73
C ASN A 312 -5.18 -20.97 15.87
N ASP A 313 -5.40 -22.16 16.38
CA ASP A 313 -6.37 -22.44 17.43
C ASP A 313 -5.83 -22.12 18.84
N ASP A 314 -4.52 -22.09 19.02
CA ASP A 314 -3.89 -21.87 20.35
C ASP A 314 -4.18 -20.47 20.90
N VAL A 315 -4.30 -19.48 20.01
CA VAL A 315 -4.56 -18.07 20.38
C VAL A 315 -5.96 -17.60 19.96
N ALA A 316 -6.81 -18.52 19.47
CA ALA A 316 -8.16 -18.18 18.98
C ALA A 316 -9.01 -17.48 20.05
N ASN A 317 -8.91 -17.90 21.31
CA ASN A 317 -9.68 -17.40 22.45
C ASN A 317 -9.05 -16.16 23.13
N LEU A 318 -7.86 -15.72 22.69
CA LEU A 318 -7.25 -14.52 23.24
C LEU A 318 -7.99 -13.28 22.76
N ARG A 319 -8.21 -12.35 23.68
CA ARG A 319 -9.00 -11.12 23.44
C ARG A 319 -8.10 -9.91 23.49
N ALA A 320 -8.20 -9.08 22.45
CA ALA A 320 -7.40 -7.86 22.33
C ALA A 320 -7.78 -6.84 23.40
N LYS A 321 -6.78 -6.27 24.07
CA LYS A 321 -6.91 -5.21 25.08
C LYS A 321 -6.09 -3.97 24.72
N SER A 322 -5.02 -4.13 23.96
CA SER A 322 -4.18 -3.03 23.50
C SER A 322 -3.58 -3.25 22.14
N MET A 323 -3.27 -2.15 21.48
CA MET A 323 -2.55 -2.04 20.22
C MET A 323 -1.29 -1.24 20.46
N SER A 324 -0.11 -1.74 20.04
CA SER A 324 1.16 -1.08 20.28
C SER A 324 2.04 -1.02 19.04
N ALA A 325 2.87 0.01 18.97
CA ALA A 325 3.97 0.11 18.01
C ALA A 325 5.27 0.35 18.75
N PHE A 326 6.34 -0.37 18.36
CA PHE A 326 7.69 -0.20 18.89
C PHE A 326 8.63 0.24 17.76
N PHE A 327 9.53 1.15 18.09
CA PHE A 327 10.48 1.74 17.17
C PHE A 327 11.90 1.50 17.66
N GLY A 328 12.61 0.55 17.06
CA GLY A 328 13.89 0.08 17.55
C GLY A 328 15.09 0.48 16.70
N SER A 329 16.17 0.81 17.37
CA SER A 329 17.54 0.90 16.83
C SER A 329 18.42 -0.19 17.44
N TRP A 330 19.56 -0.46 16.82
CA TRP A 330 20.49 -1.49 17.28
C TRP A 330 21.78 -0.88 17.84
N ASN A 331 21.99 -1.01 19.14
CA ASN A 331 23.21 -0.53 19.82
C ASN A 331 23.62 0.89 19.34
N TRP A 332 24.84 1.06 18.92
CA TRP A 332 25.45 2.30 18.43
C TRP A 332 25.33 2.53 16.91
N ARG A 333 24.56 1.71 16.20
CA ARG A 333 24.40 1.84 14.75
C ARG A 333 23.59 3.09 14.39
N PRO A 334 23.88 3.74 13.26
CA PRO A 334 23.01 4.79 12.74
C PRO A 334 21.59 4.26 12.54
N SER A 335 20.61 4.97 13.04
CA SER A 335 19.21 4.58 13.00
C SER A 335 18.52 5.06 11.73
N MET A 336 17.54 4.31 11.27
CA MET A 336 16.55 4.79 10.31
C MET A 336 15.56 5.71 11.02
N SER A 337 14.90 6.61 10.28
CA SER A 337 13.72 7.33 10.75
C SER A 337 12.55 6.38 10.83
N LEU A 338 11.90 6.30 11.98
CA LEU A 338 10.79 5.41 12.27
C LEU A 338 9.61 6.20 12.80
N GLY A 339 8.40 5.84 12.37
CA GLY A 339 7.20 6.50 12.84
C GLY A 339 5.91 5.83 12.42
N MET A 340 4.80 6.39 12.94
CA MET A 340 3.44 5.97 12.62
C MET A 340 2.58 7.22 12.38
N SER A 341 1.74 7.20 11.33
CA SER A 341 0.91 8.34 10.96
C SER A 341 -0.61 8.07 11.07
N TYR A 342 -1.01 6.82 11.21
CA TYR A 342 -2.42 6.44 11.32
C TYR A 342 -2.57 5.11 12.04
N ALA A 343 -3.64 5.00 12.80
CA ALA A 343 -4.06 3.76 13.44
C ALA A 343 -5.59 3.65 13.48
N LYS A 344 -6.12 2.44 13.23
CA LYS A 344 -7.54 2.12 13.33
C LYS A 344 -7.69 0.78 14.03
N PHE A 345 -8.70 0.66 14.86
CA PHE A 345 -9.09 -0.60 15.46
C PHE A 345 -10.61 -0.78 15.37
N THR A 346 -11.03 -1.91 14.80
CA THR A 346 -12.44 -2.25 14.59
C THR A 346 -12.76 -3.55 15.30
N LYS A 347 -13.83 -3.58 16.07
CA LYS A 347 -14.41 -4.80 16.63
C LYS A 347 -15.30 -5.44 15.57
N ILE A 348 -15.11 -6.71 15.32
CA ILE A 348 -15.92 -7.53 14.40
C ILE A 348 -16.90 -8.31 15.25
N ASN A 349 -18.20 -8.17 15.00
CA ASN A 349 -19.26 -8.69 15.85
C ASN A 349 -19.77 -10.08 15.42
N THR A 350 -18.93 -10.87 14.74
CA THR A 350 -19.23 -12.27 14.39
C THR A 350 -18.03 -13.16 14.66
N ASN A 351 -18.29 -14.45 14.90
CA ASN A 351 -17.28 -15.51 15.01
C ASN A 351 -17.12 -16.27 13.69
N ASN A 352 -17.95 -16.03 12.70
CA ASN A 352 -17.92 -16.65 11.39
C ASN A 352 -17.43 -15.64 10.34
N PRO A 353 -16.28 -15.86 9.69
CA PRO A 353 -15.78 -14.96 8.65
C PRO A 353 -16.74 -14.75 7.46
N GLU A 354 -17.63 -15.72 7.21
CA GLU A 354 -18.61 -15.65 6.11
C GLU A 354 -19.83 -14.77 6.44
N GLU A 355 -20.02 -14.46 7.73
CA GLU A 355 -21.11 -13.60 8.22
C GLU A 355 -20.69 -12.14 8.40
N GLU A 356 -19.43 -11.81 8.07
CA GLU A 356 -18.96 -10.44 8.16
C GLU A 356 -19.60 -9.59 7.07
N SER A 357 -20.22 -8.48 7.48
CA SER A 357 -20.73 -7.49 6.54
C SER A 357 -19.59 -6.64 5.99
N LEU A 358 -19.35 -6.74 4.70
CA LEU A 358 -18.36 -5.93 3.99
C LEU A 358 -19.00 -4.59 3.58
N LYS A 359 -19.11 -3.67 4.53
CA LYS A 359 -19.68 -2.32 4.35
C LYS A 359 -18.59 -1.26 4.29
N PHE A 360 -18.89 -0.16 3.62
CA PHE A 360 -18.06 1.04 3.59
C PHE A 360 -18.58 2.02 4.64
N LEU A 361 -17.68 2.55 5.46
CA LEU A 361 -18.02 3.49 6.52
C LEU A 361 -17.83 4.93 6.05
N THR A 362 -18.54 5.86 6.70
CA THR A 362 -18.33 7.30 6.51
C THR A 362 -16.86 7.66 6.68
N GLY A 363 -16.28 8.33 5.68
CA GLY A 363 -14.87 8.70 5.63
C GLY A 363 -13.94 7.64 5.06
N ASP A 364 -14.46 6.48 4.67
CA ASP A 364 -13.67 5.50 3.93
C ASP A 364 -13.33 5.99 2.52
N HIS A 365 -12.13 5.64 2.08
CA HIS A 365 -11.63 5.89 0.74
C HIS A 365 -11.31 4.57 0.05
N LEU A 366 -11.94 4.31 -1.10
CA LEU A 366 -11.78 3.09 -1.88
C LEU A 366 -11.07 3.39 -3.19
N GLU A 367 -10.04 2.64 -3.51
CA GLU A 367 -9.35 2.68 -4.80
C GLU A 367 -9.51 1.35 -5.54
N ILE A 368 -9.82 1.42 -6.83
CA ILE A 368 -9.84 0.27 -7.74
C ILE A 368 -8.84 0.54 -8.85
N THR A 369 -7.83 -0.30 -8.97
CA THR A 369 -6.79 -0.15 -10.00
C THR A 369 -7.28 -0.65 -11.37
N GLU A 370 -6.53 -0.29 -12.43
CA GLU A 370 -6.75 -0.80 -13.80
C GLU A 370 -6.73 -2.34 -13.89
N ASN A 371 -6.17 -3.01 -12.89
CA ASN A 371 -6.10 -4.48 -12.81
C ASN A 371 -7.11 -5.10 -11.85
N LEU A 372 -8.15 -4.36 -11.46
CA LEU A 372 -9.17 -4.79 -10.49
C LEU A 372 -8.59 -5.15 -9.11
N LYS A 373 -7.48 -4.54 -8.71
CA LYS A 373 -7.05 -4.60 -7.33
C LYS A 373 -7.78 -3.54 -6.53
N VAL A 374 -8.34 -3.94 -5.41
CA VAL A 374 -9.15 -3.09 -4.52
C VAL A 374 -8.35 -2.73 -3.29
N PHE A 375 -8.40 -1.46 -2.90
CA PHE A 375 -7.79 -0.96 -1.69
C PHE A 375 -8.79 -0.10 -0.92
N LEU A 376 -9.04 -0.43 0.32
CA LEU A 376 -9.87 0.35 1.23
C LEU A 376 -8.97 1.06 2.24
N ASN A 377 -9.03 2.38 2.30
CA ASN A 377 -8.15 3.22 3.14
C ASN A 377 -6.67 2.87 2.93
N GLY A 378 -6.34 2.49 1.70
CA GLY A 378 -5.02 2.11 1.32
C GLY A 378 -4.59 0.71 1.77
N THR A 379 -5.50 -0.15 2.13
CA THR A 379 -5.25 -1.55 2.48
C THR A 379 -5.84 -2.45 1.41
N PRO A 380 -5.16 -3.54 1.00
CA PRO A 380 -5.76 -4.52 0.11
C PRO A 380 -7.09 -5.02 0.65
N ALA A 381 -8.12 -4.95 -0.17
CA ALA A 381 -9.49 -5.28 0.16
C ALA A 381 -10.17 -6.01 -1.02
N ASP A 382 -9.43 -6.93 -1.65
CA ASP A 382 -9.93 -7.70 -2.79
C ASP A 382 -11.14 -8.60 -2.40
N ASP A 383 -11.32 -8.89 -1.12
CA ASP A 383 -12.47 -9.60 -0.56
C ASP A 383 -13.80 -8.81 -0.64
N TYR A 384 -13.73 -7.49 -0.80
CA TYR A 384 -14.91 -6.67 -1.11
C TYR A 384 -15.41 -6.85 -2.54
N LEU A 385 -14.58 -7.35 -3.45
CA LEU A 385 -14.93 -7.52 -4.85
C LEU A 385 -15.81 -8.75 -5.04
N ALA A 386 -17.04 -8.55 -5.49
CA ALA A 386 -17.97 -9.64 -5.72
C ALA A 386 -17.54 -10.54 -6.89
N ASN A 387 -17.82 -11.84 -6.76
CA ASN A 387 -17.61 -12.79 -7.85
C ASN A 387 -18.42 -12.38 -9.08
N GLY A 388 -17.78 -12.40 -10.25
CA GLY A 388 -18.40 -11.95 -11.50
C GLY A 388 -18.11 -10.50 -11.86
N SER A 389 -17.38 -9.76 -11.01
CA SER A 389 -16.84 -8.45 -11.37
C SER A 389 -15.81 -8.57 -12.49
N ASP A 390 -15.85 -7.63 -13.43
CA ASP A 390 -14.97 -7.65 -14.61
C ASP A 390 -14.38 -6.26 -14.88
N LYS A 391 -13.19 -6.21 -15.48
CA LYS A 391 -12.56 -4.94 -15.86
C LYS A 391 -13.42 -4.16 -16.83
N LEU A 392 -13.64 -2.89 -16.56
CA LEU A 392 -14.27 -1.97 -17.49
C LEU A 392 -13.22 -1.42 -18.45
N TYR A 393 -13.48 -1.59 -19.75
CA TYR A 393 -12.71 -1.00 -20.83
C TYR A 393 -13.58 0.00 -21.58
N PHE A 394 -13.04 1.16 -21.85
CA PHE A 394 -13.70 2.25 -22.55
C PHE A 394 -13.19 2.30 -23.99
N GLU A 395 -14.08 1.97 -24.92
CA GLU A 395 -13.82 2.16 -26.36
C GLU A 395 -13.70 3.67 -26.67
N PRO A 396 -13.09 4.05 -27.81
CA PRO A 396 -13.09 5.44 -28.26
C PRO A 396 -14.51 6.03 -28.31
N GLY A 397 -14.68 7.22 -27.74
CA GLY A 397 -15.96 7.91 -27.61
C GLY A 397 -16.40 8.07 -26.17
N THR A 398 -17.70 8.31 -25.96
CA THR A 398 -18.29 8.53 -24.63
C THR A 398 -18.98 7.26 -24.13
N THR A 399 -18.69 6.88 -22.89
CA THR A 399 -19.34 5.79 -22.18
C THR A 399 -19.89 6.28 -20.85
N GLU A 400 -21.15 5.99 -20.58
CA GLU A 400 -21.75 6.23 -19.27
C GLU A 400 -21.55 5.02 -18.37
N VAL A 401 -21.07 5.28 -17.14
CA VAL A 401 -21.00 4.30 -16.06
C VAL A 401 -22.04 4.68 -15.02
N LEU A 402 -23.01 3.81 -14.82
CA LEU A 402 -24.02 3.98 -13.79
C LEU A 402 -23.45 3.54 -12.44
N ILE A 403 -23.63 4.36 -11.42
CA ILE A 403 -23.23 4.06 -10.05
C ILE A 403 -24.46 3.55 -9.31
N ALA A 404 -24.47 2.23 -9.04
CA ALA A 404 -25.50 1.59 -8.22
C ALA A 404 -25.01 1.52 -6.78
N SER A 405 -25.69 2.17 -5.87
CA SER A 405 -25.38 2.20 -4.45
C SER A 405 -26.63 2.58 -3.66
N ASP A 406 -26.72 2.14 -2.41
CA ASP A 406 -27.77 2.56 -1.49
C ASP A 406 -27.59 4.02 -1.00
N LYS A 407 -26.38 4.57 -1.18
CA LYS A 407 -26.02 5.96 -0.90
C LYS A 407 -25.41 6.62 -2.13
N SER A 408 -24.97 7.86 -1.98
CA SER A 408 -24.38 8.64 -3.08
C SER A 408 -22.89 8.92 -2.81
N PRO A 409 -22.00 7.93 -2.97
CA PRO A 409 -20.57 8.15 -2.82
C PRO A 409 -20.05 9.04 -3.96
N SER A 410 -18.97 9.77 -3.68
CA SER A 410 -18.26 10.53 -4.72
C SER A 410 -17.34 9.58 -5.48
N VAL A 411 -17.59 9.41 -6.77
CA VAL A 411 -16.78 8.53 -7.64
C VAL A 411 -16.00 9.35 -8.63
N THR A 412 -14.70 9.10 -8.67
CA THR A 412 -13.77 9.70 -9.65
C THR A 412 -13.15 8.58 -10.46
N ALA A 413 -13.17 8.70 -11.80
CA ALA A 413 -12.42 7.82 -12.68
C ALA A 413 -11.23 8.56 -13.29
N THR A 414 -10.11 7.86 -13.42
CA THR A 414 -8.93 8.37 -14.12
C THR A 414 -8.51 7.35 -15.16
N LEU A 415 -8.33 7.79 -16.38
CA LEU A 415 -7.84 6.95 -17.46
C LEU A 415 -6.68 7.61 -18.21
N ARG A 416 -5.86 6.79 -18.84
CA ARG A 416 -4.81 7.22 -19.75
C ARG A 416 -5.17 6.73 -21.15
N GLU A 417 -5.36 7.65 -22.06
CA GLU A 417 -5.73 7.34 -23.45
C GLU A 417 -4.65 6.56 -24.15
N ARG A 418 -5.08 5.68 -25.07
CA ARG A 418 -4.21 4.81 -25.87
C ARG A 418 -4.44 5.08 -27.36
N TYR A 419 -3.36 5.00 -28.13
CA TYR A 419 -3.38 5.34 -29.56
C TYR A 419 -2.67 4.22 -30.36
N LEU A 420 -3.39 3.68 -31.35
CA LEU A 420 -2.83 2.76 -32.33
C LEU A 420 -2.04 3.50 -33.40
#